data_750188740dc44182e791f116be4ae2a3
#
_entry.id   750188740dc44182e791f116be4ae2a3
#
_cell.length_a   1.000
_cell.length_b   1.000
_cell.length_c   1.000
_cell.angle_alpha   90.00
_cell.angle_beta   90.00
_cell.angle_gamma   90.00
#
_symmetry.space_group_name_H-M   'P 1'
#
loop_
_entity.id
_entity.type
_entity.pdbx_description
1 polymer ?
#
loop_
_entity_poly.entity_id
_entity_poly.type
_entity_poly.pdbx_seq_one_letter_code
_entity_poly.pdbx_strand_id
1 'polypeptide(L)'
;MILALTGFPLVLVSIIAFVLILGLIIIVHEGGHFFFAKKAGILCHEFSIGMGPAIWKKKYGETLLCIRAIPIGGYVSMADEVLVDGLVKKGSKISLNLIDGKVSEILIEENATGQVSGEVVDFDILGKDGNPLYITINDGMQDHYYEVMEDAFFVGKKDERLQLTPYNRCFDSKSILARFLTLVAGAGMNFVLAILIYLIVSFATGVPNLDSNVVGSVSIANTDLIVEVDGEYTTKLLAGDEITSINGQNVASWNDVSTELNKLLANNQTTVQMVVLRNNQEINLEIECYTYIASIGLSNIQYQSKEFPEGITNGVILGNIGMNYLNNDHGKYELAAGDIITKVRIDVVNADKSIDKGQIINVESWSQLIGLFKDVNVANVQFEYYSYEKNGIVSIDDSAVFQTYGNELLENQRIEKIQIKIGMSPEQGFDLFGCIGQAFGNFWNDFTLIFRTLGILIAPQSGFRQVGVSDLSGFVGIFDMIMGFVGSGFLALLSFMALLSVNIGVMNLLPIPALDGGRVIFLVYELITKKKPSKKVEAMVNNIFFILLMVLFVYVTFNDVFRMFK
;
A
#
# COMPACT_ATOMS: atom_id res chain seq x y z
N MET A 1 22.35 -0.55 18.81
CA MET A 1 23.23 0.26 17.94
C MET A 1 22.94 -0.14 16.51
N ILE A 2 21.93 0.46 15.89
CA ILE A 2 21.67 0.29 14.45
C ILE A 2 22.60 1.28 13.77
N LEU A 3 23.63 0.76 13.07
CA LEU A 3 24.43 1.59 12.17
C LEU A 3 23.43 2.25 11.20
N ALA A 4 23.32 3.57 11.26
CA ALA A 4 22.55 4.33 10.29
C ALA A 4 23.22 4.11 8.92
N LEU A 5 22.62 3.22 8.12
CA LEU A 5 23.06 3.01 6.75
C LEU A 5 22.82 4.31 5.98
N THR A 6 23.85 4.88 5.38
CA THR A 6 23.75 6.06 4.54
C THR A 6 24.42 5.81 3.19
N GLY A 7 23.99 6.53 2.16
CA GLY A 7 24.59 6.45 0.84
C GLY A 7 24.38 5.10 0.13
N PHE A 8 25.41 4.64 -0.59
CA PHE A 8 25.34 3.43 -1.42
C PHE A 8 24.91 2.14 -0.69
N PRO A 9 25.37 1.85 0.57
CA PRO A 9 24.90 0.67 1.29
C PRO A 9 23.39 0.68 1.59
N LEU A 10 22.82 1.83 1.91
CA LEU A 10 21.37 1.96 2.13
C LEU A 10 20.59 1.63 0.85
N VAL A 11 21.00 2.18 -0.27
CA VAL A 11 20.36 1.91 -1.57
C VAL A 11 20.40 0.42 -1.92
N LEU A 12 21.56 -0.22 -1.74
CA LEU A 12 21.71 -1.65 -2.04
C LEU A 12 20.81 -2.53 -1.15
N VAL A 13 20.78 -2.27 0.16
CA VAL A 13 19.91 -2.99 1.11
C VAL A 13 18.44 -2.74 0.74
N SER A 14 18.07 -1.52 0.36
CA SER A 14 16.71 -1.17 -0.02
C SER A 14 16.27 -1.86 -1.31
N ILE A 15 17.15 -2.03 -2.29
CA ILE A 15 16.87 -2.81 -3.51
C ILE A 15 16.60 -4.28 -3.14
N ILE A 16 17.43 -4.86 -2.29
CA ILE A 16 17.25 -6.25 -1.84
C ILE A 16 15.93 -6.38 -1.07
N ALA A 17 15.66 -5.46 -0.13
CA ALA A 17 14.42 -5.44 0.64
C ALA A 17 13.19 -5.30 -0.27
N PHE A 18 13.23 -4.40 -1.26
CA PHE A 18 12.17 -4.21 -2.24
C PHE A 18 11.83 -5.50 -3.01
N VAL A 19 12.86 -6.17 -3.55
CA VAL A 19 12.69 -7.42 -4.29
C VAL A 19 12.16 -8.54 -3.39
N LEU A 20 12.67 -8.66 -2.16
CA LEU A 20 12.24 -9.68 -1.22
C LEU A 20 10.79 -9.44 -0.74
N ILE A 21 10.44 -8.21 -0.39
CA ILE A 21 9.09 -7.86 0.09
C ILE A 21 8.05 -8.10 -1.00
N LEU A 22 8.24 -7.49 -2.17
CA LEU A 22 7.29 -7.67 -3.27
C LEU A 22 7.26 -9.11 -3.76
N GLY A 23 8.43 -9.76 -3.87
CA GLY A 23 8.52 -11.16 -4.25
C GLY A 23 7.75 -12.07 -3.31
N LEU A 24 7.88 -11.89 -2.00
CA LEU A 24 7.16 -12.70 -1.00
C LEU A 24 5.65 -12.47 -1.08
N ILE A 25 5.20 -11.21 -1.17
CA ILE A 25 3.77 -10.89 -1.29
C ILE A 25 3.17 -11.52 -2.55
N ILE A 26 3.89 -11.44 -3.68
CA ILE A 26 3.47 -12.05 -4.95
C ILE A 26 3.41 -13.58 -4.85
N ILE A 27 4.45 -14.21 -4.27
CA ILE A 27 4.49 -15.68 -4.09
C ILE A 27 3.30 -16.15 -3.25
N VAL A 28 2.98 -15.44 -2.18
CA VAL A 28 1.87 -15.79 -1.29
C VAL A 28 0.53 -15.60 -2.00
N HIS A 29 0.38 -14.52 -2.76
CA HIS A 29 -0.80 -14.23 -3.57
C HIS A 29 -1.05 -15.32 -4.61
N GLU A 30 -0.08 -15.55 -5.49
CA GLU A 30 -0.19 -16.59 -6.54
C GLU A 30 -0.29 -17.98 -5.94
N GLY A 31 0.40 -18.23 -4.80
CA GLY A 31 0.30 -19.46 -4.03
C GLY A 31 -1.12 -19.75 -3.55
N GLY A 32 -1.88 -18.70 -3.21
CA GLY A 32 -3.30 -18.81 -2.87
C GLY A 32 -4.12 -19.36 -4.03
N HIS A 33 -4.02 -18.74 -5.19
CA HIS A 33 -4.69 -19.22 -6.42
C HIS A 33 -4.30 -20.64 -6.76
N PHE A 34 -3.01 -20.93 -6.75
CA PHE A 34 -2.47 -22.24 -7.07
C PHE A 34 -2.98 -23.33 -6.12
N PHE A 35 -2.95 -23.08 -4.82
CA PHE A 35 -3.40 -24.04 -3.82
C PHE A 35 -4.89 -24.39 -3.98
N PHE A 36 -5.75 -23.38 -4.13
CA PHE A 36 -7.19 -23.60 -4.28
C PHE A 36 -7.54 -24.18 -5.65
N ALA A 37 -6.83 -23.81 -6.72
CA ALA A 37 -6.98 -24.43 -8.04
C ALA A 37 -6.66 -25.93 -7.98
N LYS A 38 -5.52 -26.30 -7.39
CA LYS A 38 -5.15 -27.72 -7.21
C LYS A 38 -6.15 -28.49 -6.34
N LYS A 39 -6.62 -27.89 -5.24
CA LYS A 39 -7.65 -28.48 -4.38
C LYS A 39 -8.98 -28.69 -5.11
N ALA A 40 -9.32 -27.80 -6.05
CA ALA A 40 -10.48 -27.93 -6.91
C ALA A 40 -10.27 -28.95 -8.07
N GLY A 41 -9.08 -29.52 -8.22
CA GLY A 41 -8.73 -30.43 -9.32
C GLY A 41 -8.60 -29.72 -10.67
N ILE A 42 -8.20 -28.45 -10.66
CA ILE A 42 -7.89 -27.67 -11.88
C ILE A 42 -6.44 -27.95 -12.28
N LEU A 43 -6.20 -28.22 -13.55
CA LEU A 43 -4.84 -28.33 -14.08
C LEU A 43 -4.20 -26.95 -14.13
N CYS A 44 -3.04 -26.83 -13.49
CA CYS A 44 -2.22 -25.62 -13.57
C CYS A 44 -1.00 -25.93 -14.44
N HIS A 45 -0.91 -25.29 -15.60
CA HIS A 45 0.19 -25.47 -16.54
C HIS A 45 1.49 -24.83 -16.04
N GLU A 46 1.38 -23.60 -15.51
CA GLU A 46 2.54 -22.85 -15.04
C GLU A 46 2.20 -22.08 -13.77
N PHE A 47 3.16 -22.04 -12.84
CA PHE A 47 3.21 -21.15 -11.70
C PHE A 47 4.44 -20.26 -11.86
N SER A 48 4.24 -18.96 -12.06
CA SER A 48 5.32 -18.04 -12.38
C SER A 48 5.42 -16.91 -11.38
N ILE A 49 6.64 -16.65 -10.92
CA ILE A 49 7.02 -15.48 -10.13
C ILE A 49 7.72 -14.50 -11.06
N GLY A 50 7.18 -13.29 -11.19
CA GLY A 50 7.67 -12.27 -12.11
C GLY A 50 7.11 -12.43 -13.53
N MET A 51 7.57 -11.53 -14.41
CA MET A 51 7.20 -11.45 -15.83
C MET A 51 8.43 -11.45 -16.73
N GLY A 52 8.21 -11.59 -18.06
CA GLY A 52 9.27 -11.57 -19.05
C GLY A 52 9.95 -12.94 -19.25
N PRO A 53 11.20 -13.00 -19.74
CA PRO A 53 11.89 -14.26 -20.01
C PRO A 53 12.18 -15.04 -18.73
N ALA A 54 12.05 -16.36 -18.80
CA ALA A 54 12.33 -17.22 -17.64
C ALA A 54 13.85 -17.31 -17.38
N ILE A 55 14.28 -16.99 -16.17
CA ILE A 55 15.65 -17.17 -15.66
C ILE A 55 15.84 -18.60 -15.17
N TRP A 56 14.82 -19.13 -14.51
CA TRP A 56 14.83 -20.48 -13.98
C TRP A 56 13.47 -21.14 -14.20
N LYS A 57 13.47 -22.40 -14.57
CA LYS A 57 12.27 -23.21 -14.74
C LYS A 57 12.51 -24.66 -14.32
N LYS A 58 11.53 -25.24 -13.65
CA LYS A 58 11.55 -26.64 -13.22
C LYS A 58 10.15 -27.21 -13.26
N LYS A 59 9.97 -28.36 -13.91
CA LYS A 59 8.71 -29.09 -13.91
C LYS A 59 8.55 -29.85 -12.58
N TYR A 60 7.43 -29.64 -11.91
CA TYR A 60 7.04 -30.37 -10.71
C TYR A 60 5.65 -31.00 -10.92
N GLY A 61 5.64 -32.33 -11.06
CA GLY A 61 4.44 -33.03 -11.52
C GLY A 61 4.02 -32.53 -12.90
N GLU A 62 2.80 -32.03 -13.00
CA GLU A 62 2.24 -31.48 -14.25
C GLU A 62 2.44 -29.97 -14.41
N THR A 63 2.91 -29.28 -13.35
CA THR A 63 3.05 -27.81 -13.33
C THR A 63 4.50 -27.39 -13.57
N LEU A 64 4.71 -26.41 -14.45
CA LEU A 64 6.00 -25.76 -14.67
C LEU A 64 6.17 -24.61 -13.68
N LEU A 65 7.15 -24.72 -12.79
CA LEU A 65 7.53 -23.63 -11.89
C LEU A 65 8.54 -22.73 -12.57
N CYS A 66 8.29 -21.42 -12.61
CA CYS A 66 9.13 -20.44 -13.29
C CYS A 66 9.49 -19.27 -12.37
N ILE A 67 10.75 -18.79 -12.47
CA ILE A 67 11.18 -17.48 -11.99
C ILE A 67 11.58 -16.68 -13.22
N ARG A 68 11.02 -15.49 -13.36
CA ARG A 68 11.19 -14.63 -14.53
C ARG A 68 12.00 -13.38 -14.20
N ALA A 69 12.55 -12.74 -15.24
CA ALA A 69 13.55 -11.68 -15.10
C ALA A 69 13.03 -10.39 -14.44
N ILE A 70 11.77 -10.08 -14.62
CA ILE A 70 11.17 -8.86 -14.11
C ILE A 70 10.36 -9.22 -12.85
N PRO A 71 10.78 -8.81 -11.63
CA PRO A 71 10.14 -9.19 -10.37
C PRO A 71 8.86 -8.38 -10.10
N ILE A 72 8.04 -8.17 -11.12
CA ILE A 72 6.79 -7.42 -11.05
C ILE A 72 5.66 -8.39 -11.40
N GLY A 73 4.79 -8.66 -10.41
CA GLY A 73 3.68 -9.58 -10.58
C GLY A 73 4.08 -11.05 -10.64
N GLY A 74 3.10 -11.87 -10.86
CA GLY A 74 3.20 -13.30 -11.06
C GLY A 74 1.96 -13.78 -11.79
N TYR A 75 1.84 -15.08 -12.04
CA TYR A 75 0.61 -15.67 -12.52
C TYR A 75 0.56 -17.18 -12.31
N VAL A 76 -0.66 -17.68 -12.18
CA VAL A 76 -0.96 -19.10 -12.27
C VAL A 76 -1.71 -19.36 -13.57
N SER A 77 -1.07 -20.04 -14.51
CA SER A 77 -1.73 -20.46 -15.77
C SER A 77 -2.61 -21.68 -15.47
N MET A 78 -3.88 -21.41 -15.25
CA MET A 78 -4.90 -22.47 -15.07
C MET A 78 -5.45 -22.90 -16.42
N ALA A 79 -5.76 -24.18 -16.56
CA ALA A 79 -6.39 -24.67 -17.77
C ALA A 79 -7.79 -24.07 -17.95
N ASP A 80 -8.05 -23.55 -19.14
CA ASP A 80 -9.32 -22.98 -19.56
C ASP A 80 -9.72 -23.61 -20.91
N GLU A 81 -11.01 -23.70 -21.14
CA GLU A 81 -11.61 -24.23 -22.37
C GLU A 81 -11.11 -23.51 -23.63
N VAL A 82 -10.94 -22.19 -23.56
CA VAL A 82 -10.53 -21.36 -24.71
C VAL A 82 -9.12 -21.68 -25.23
N LEU A 83 -8.23 -22.12 -24.36
CA LEU A 83 -6.86 -22.47 -24.77
C LEU A 83 -6.83 -23.70 -25.70
N VAL A 84 -7.78 -24.60 -25.56
CA VAL A 84 -7.83 -25.86 -26.29
C VAL A 84 -8.60 -25.71 -27.61
N ASP A 85 -9.74 -25.02 -27.62
CA ASP A 85 -10.59 -24.85 -28.81
C ASP A 85 -9.91 -24.03 -29.93
N GLY A 86 -8.87 -23.26 -29.60
CA GLY A 86 -8.16 -22.43 -30.57
C GLY A 86 -7.01 -23.12 -31.31
N LEU A 87 -6.51 -24.26 -30.78
CA LEU A 87 -5.28 -24.91 -31.27
C LEU A 87 -5.53 -25.90 -32.43
N VAL A 88 -6.67 -26.57 -32.45
CA VAL A 88 -7.05 -27.49 -33.54
C VAL A 88 -8.32 -26.98 -34.19
N LYS A 89 -8.37 -27.00 -35.51
CA LYS A 89 -9.55 -26.60 -36.31
C LYS A 89 -9.84 -27.68 -37.35
N LYS A 90 -11.12 -27.90 -37.64
CA LYS A 90 -11.52 -28.74 -38.79
C LYS A 90 -10.93 -28.16 -40.06
N GLY A 91 -10.34 -29.00 -40.92
CA GLY A 91 -9.66 -28.63 -42.13
C GLY A 91 -8.18 -28.22 -41.94
N SER A 92 -7.64 -28.19 -40.71
CA SER A 92 -6.23 -27.93 -40.48
C SER A 92 -5.39 -29.19 -40.72
N LYS A 93 -4.19 -29.05 -41.29
CA LYS A 93 -3.22 -30.13 -41.41
C LYS A 93 -2.41 -30.25 -40.14
N ILE A 94 -2.40 -31.44 -39.58
CA ILE A 94 -1.68 -31.75 -38.33
C ILE A 94 -0.94 -33.09 -38.49
N SER A 95 0.02 -33.31 -37.60
CA SER A 95 0.65 -34.60 -37.43
C SER A 95 0.46 -35.15 -36.03
N LEU A 96 0.38 -36.45 -35.89
CA LEU A 96 0.14 -37.13 -34.62
C LEU A 96 1.27 -38.11 -34.32
N ASN A 97 1.67 -38.17 -33.05
CA ASN A 97 2.51 -39.21 -32.49
C ASN A 97 1.64 -40.11 -31.60
N LEU A 98 1.81 -41.42 -31.76
CA LEU A 98 1.00 -42.43 -31.07
C LEU A 98 1.85 -43.24 -30.08
N ILE A 99 1.26 -43.55 -28.94
CA ILE A 99 1.74 -44.54 -27.97
C ILE A 99 0.61 -45.55 -27.76
N ASP A 100 0.86 -46.83 -27.95
CA ASP A 100 -0.13 -47.89 -27.81
C ASP A 100 -1.42 -47.67 -28.65
N GLY A 101 -1.29 -47.05 -29.82
CA GLY A 101 -2.42 -46.74 -30.71
C GLY A 101 -3.24 -45.50 -30.32
N LYS A 102 -2.91 -44.80 -29.22
CA LYS A 102 -3.55 -43.57 -28.79
C LYS A 102 -2.63 -42.36 -29.05
N VAL A 103 -3.23 -41.21 -29.35
CA VAL A 103 -2.50 -39.96 -29.58
C VAL A 103 -1.87 -39.49 -28.29
N SER A 104 -0.55 -39.37 -28.28
CA SER A 104 0.23 -38.82 -27.17
C SER A 104 0.70 -37.37 -27.45
N GLU A 105 0.87 -37.02 -28.74
CA GLU A 105 1.26 -35.68 -29.16
C GLU A 105 0.50 -35.24 -30.41
N ILE A 106 0.01 -34.00 -30.41
CA ILE A 106 -0.63 -33.33 -31.55
C ILE A 106 0.31 -32.21 -32.00
N LEU A 107 0.96 -32.42 -33.17
CA LEU A 107 1.89 -31.49 -33.77
C LEU A 107 1.10 -30.48 -34.62
N ILE A 108 1.08 -29.22 -34.22
CA ILE A 108 0.19 -28.18 -34.80
C ILE A 108 0.87 -27.46 -35.98
N GLU A 109 2.17 -27.66 -36.20
CA GLU A 109 2.89 -27.05 -37.33
C GLU A 109 2.62 -27.81 -38.64
N GLU A 110 2.32 -27.06 -39.71
CA GLU A 110 2.00 -27.61 -41.04
C GLU A 110 3.09 -28.52 -41.60
N ASN A 111 4.36 -28.33 -41.20
CA ASN A 111 5.52 -29.10 -41.68
C ASN A 111 6.09 -30.05 -40.61
N ALA A 112 5.41 -30.25 -39.49
CA ALA A 112 5.88 -31.18 -38.48
C ALA A 112 5.72 -32.62 -38.97
N THR A 113 6.76 -33.41 -38.82
CA THR A 113 6.75 -34.85 -39.17
C THR A 113 6.39 -35.67 -37.95
N GLY A 114 5.19 -36.25 -37.95
CA GLY A 114 4.72 -37.21 -36.97
C GLY A 114 4.62 -38.61 -37.55
N GLN A 115 4.15 -39.58 -36.73
CA GLN A 115 3.91 -40.96 -37.17
C GLN A 115 2.75 -41.05 -38.18
N VAL A 116 1.74 -40.18 -38.00
CA VAL A 116 0.58 -40.06 -38.88
C VAL A 116 0.32 -38.58 -39.16
N SER A 117 -0.06 -38.24 -40.39
CA SER A 117 -0.37 -36.88 -40.79
C SER A 117 -1.63 -36.83 -41.63
N GLY A 118 -2.44 -35.80 -41.48
CA GLY A 118 -3.67 -35.65 -42.26
C GLY A 118 -4.39 -34.34 -41.96
N GLU A 119 -5.53 -34.16 -42.62
CA GLU A 119 -6.44 -33.06 -42.39
C GLU A 119 -7.47 -33.42 -41.34
N VAL A 120 -7.70 -32.57 -40.36
CA VAL A 120 -8.64 -32.78 -39.29
C VAL A 120 -10.08 -32.77 -39.79
N VAL A 121 -10.76 -33.88 -39.70
CA VAL A 121 -12.18 -34.03 -40.09
C VAL A 121 -13.10 -33.72 -38.92
N ASP A 122 -12.84 -34.37 -37.79
CA ASP A 122 -13.64 -34.22 -36.56
C ASP A 122 -12.77 -34.44 -35.33
N PHE A 123 -13.15 -33.86 -34.20
CA PHE A 123 -12.45 -34.07 -32.94
C PHE A 123 -13.30 -33.68 -31.73
N ASP A 124 -13.11 -34.37 -30.62
CA ASP A 124 -13.44 -33.93 -29.26
C ASP A 124 -12.23 -34.16 -28.37
N ILE A 125 -11.44 -33.10 -28.17
CA ILE A 125 -10.24 -33.13 -27.33
C ILE A 125 -10.51 -32.51 -25.95
N LEU A 126 -11.78 -32.18 -25.64
CA LEU A 126 -12.25 -31.68 -24.35
C LEU A 126 -13.04 -32.73 -23.58
N GLY A 127 -13.80 -33.59 -24.25
CA GLY A 127 -14.63 -34.63 -23.61
C GLY A 127 -15.74 -34.03 -22.75
N LYS A 128 -16.43 -32.99 -23.22
CA LYS A 128 -17.48 -32.28 -22.45
C LYS A 128 -18.63 -33.19 -22.04
N ASP A 129 -19.01 -34.13 -22.90
CA ASP A 129 -20.12 -35.04 -22.69
C ASP A 129 -19.71 -36.36 -21.99
N GLY A 130 -18.47 -36.41 -21.46
CA GLY A 130 -17.93 -37.60 -20.81
C GLY A 130 -17.50 -38.70 -21.78
N ASN A 131 -17.45 -38.41 -23.10
CA ASN A 131 -16.94 -39.33 -24.11
C ASN A 131 -15.41 -39.40 -24.06
N PRO A 132 -14.80 -40.49 -24.55
CA PRO A 132 -13.37 -40.56 -24.74
C PRO A 132 -12.87 -39.44 -25.67
N LEU A 133 -11.71 -38.90 -25.36
CA LEU A 133 -11.08 -37.87 -26.21
C LEU A 133 -10.69 -38.52 -27.54
N TYR A 134 -10.99 -37.84 -28.67
CA TYR A 134 -10.67 -38.38 -29.97
C TYR A 134 -10.31 -37.28 -30.98
N ILE A 135 -9.63 -37.71 -32.04
CA ILE A 135 -9.37 -36.92 -33.23
C ILE A 135 -9.46 -37.80 -34.46
N THR A 136 -10.18 -37.35 -35.46
CA THR A 136 -10.30 -37.99 -36.78
C THR A 136 -9.58 -37.16 -37.80
N ILE A 137 -8.64 -37.80 -38.50
CA ILE A 137 -7.88 -37.15 -39.61
C ILE A 137 -8.09 -37.93 -40.92
N ASN A 138 -8.09 -37.17 -42.01
CA ASN A 138 -8.10 -37.70 -43.35
C ASN A 138 -6.67 -37.70 -43.95
N ASP A 139 -6.14 -38.87 -44.33
CA ASP A 139 -4.80 -39.00 -44.91
C ASP A 139 -4.75 -38.71 -46.42
N GLY A 140 -5.87 -38.34 -47.04
CA GLY A 140 -6.08 -38.15 -48.45
C GLY A 140 -6.72 -39.36 -49.15
N MET A 141 -6.92 -40.48 -48.43
CA MET A 141 -7.59 -41.68 -48.93
C MET A 141 -8.83 -42.05 -48.09
N GLN A 142 -8.70 -42.00 -46.77
CA GLN A 142 -9.79 -42.38 -45.85
C GLN A 142 -9.66 -41.64 -44.51
N ASP A 143 -10.75 -41.63 -43.73
CA ASP A 143 -10.80 -41.08 -42.42
C ASP A 143 -10.31 -42.11 -41.38
N HIS A 144 -9.36 -41.69 -40.54
CA HIS A 144 -8.81 -42.49 -39.47
C HIS A 144 -9.21 -41.88 -38.10
N TYR A 145 -9.83 -42.67 -37.24
CA TYR A 145 -10.19 -42.33 -35.88
C TYR A 145 -9.08 -42.71 -34.89
N TYR A 146 -8.68 -41.81 -34.03
CA TYR A 146 -7.70 -42.07 -32.96
C TYR A 146 -8.23 -41.58 -31.64
N GLU A 147 -8.15 -42.43 -30.61
CA GLU A 147 -8.33 -42.00 -29.24
C GLU A 147 -7.14 -41.10 -28.82
N VAL A 148 -7.42 -40.05 -28.02
CA VAL A 148 -6.40 -39.14 -27.51
C VAL A 148 -6.18 -39.39 -26.02
N MET A 149 -4.92 -39.46 -25.59
CA MET A 149 -4.59 -39.65 -24.17
C MET A 149 -4.96 -38.38 -23.38
N GLU A 150 -5.47 -38.54 -22.16
CA GLU A 150 -5.84 -37.40 -21.29
C GLU A 150 -4.65 -36.48 -20.93
N ASP A 151 -3.45 -37.03 -20.98
CA ASP A 151 -2.17 -36.33 -20.73
C ASP A 151 -1.37 -36.06 -22.01
N ALA A 152 -1.99 -36.13 -23.19
CA ALA A 152 -1.38 -35.80 -24.46
C ALA A 152 -0.88 -34.35 -24.49
N PHE A 153 0.03 -34.05 -25.43
CA PHE A 153 0.60 -32.71 -25.57
C PHE A 153 0.30 -32.12 -26.94
N PHE A 154 -0.02 -30.82 -26.95
CA PHE A 154 0.14 -30.00 -28.15
C PHE A 154 1.61 -29.60 -28.28
N VAL A 155 2.18 -29.79 -29.45
CA VAL A 155 3.55 -29.41 -29.75
C VAL A 155 3.54 -28.32 -30.84
N GLY A 156 3.98 -27.13 -30.47
CA GLY A 156 4.08 -25.96 -31.32
C GLY A 156 5.51 -25.67 -31.75
N LYS A 157 5.74 -24.44 -32.25
CA LYS A 157 7.07 -23.96 -32.70
C LYS A 157 8.10 -24.08 -31.59
N LYS A 158 9.32 -24.50 -31.97
CA LYS A 158 10.46 -24.65 -31.05
C LYS A 158 10.22 -25.66 -29.91
N ASP A 159 9.50 -26.73 -30.18
CA ASP A 159 9.15 -27.74 -29.15
C ASP A 159 8.42 -27.20 -27.93
N GLU A 160 7.68 -26.11 -28.08
CA GLU A 160 6.79 -25.65 -27.01
C GLU A 160 5.67 -26.68 -26.80
N ARG A 161 5.63 -27.26 -25.60
CA ARG A 161 4.68 -28.32 -25.23
C ARG A 161 3.64 -27.79 -24.29
N LEU A 162 2.35 -27.83 -24.67
CA LEU A 162 1.22 -27.54 -23.81
C LEU A 162 0.46 -28.84 -23.55
N GLN A 163 0.31 -29.21 -22.28
CA GLN A 163 -0.46 -30.41 -21.93
C GLN A 163 -1.94 -30.21 -22.26
N LEU A 164 -2.53 -31.18 -22.95
CA LEU A 164 -3.96 -31.24 -23.21
C LEU A 164 -4.69 -31.32 -21.87
N THR A 165 -5.84 -30.66 -21.76
CA THR A 165 -6.62 -30.68 -20.53
C THR A 165 -8.05 -31.08 -20.82
N PRO A 166 -8.48 -32.24 -20.33
CA PRO A 166 -9.89 -32.64 -20.35
C PRO A 166 -10.78 -31.62 -19.65
N TYR A 167 -12.02 -31.46 -20.11
CA TYR A 167 -12.96 -30.44 -19.60
C TYR A 167 -13.14 -30.51 -18.08
N ASN A 168 -13.21 -31.74 -17.49
CA ASN A 168 -13.34 -31.93 -16.06
C ASN A 168 -12.18 -31.37 -15.23
N ARG A 169 -11.05 -31.02 -15.84
CA ARG A 169 -9.88 -30.38 -15.22
C ARG A 169 -9.71 -28.91 -15.57
N CYS A 170 -10.61 -28.36 -16.38
CA CYS A 170 -10.64 -26.92 -16.70
C CYS A 170 -11.30 -26.11 -15.58
N PHE A 171 -10.90 -24.84 -15.45
CA PHE A 171 -11.49 -23.89 -14.49
C PHE A 171 -13.01 -23.78 -14.67
N ASP A 172 -13.48 -23.67 -15.92
CA ASP A 172 -14.90 -23.50 -16.25
C ASP A 172 -15.79 -24.69 -15.93
N SER A 173 -15.22 -25.88 -15.76
CA SER A 173 -15.96 -27.09 -15.38
C SER A 173 -16.32 -27.16 -13.90
N LYS A 174 -15.65 -26.33 -13.07
CA LYS A 174 -15.80 -26.39 -11.63
C LYS A 174 -17.04 -25.66 -11.13
N SER A 175 -17.51 -26.03 -9.95
CA SER A 175 -18.62 -25.36 -9.30
C SER A 175 -18.32 -23.87 -9.11
N ILE A 176 -19.37 -23.02 -9.09
CA ILE A 176 -19.22 -21.57 -8.87
C ILE A 176 -18.44 -21.28 -7.58
N LEU A 177 -18.72 -22.04 -6.50
CA LEU A 177 -18.00 -21.87 -5.24
C LEU A 177 -16.51 -22.20 -5.37
N ALA A 178 -16.13 -23.27 -6.06
CA ALA A 178 -14.73 -23.63 -6.26
C ALA A 178 -13.99 -22.57 -7.08
N ARG A 179 -14.64 -22.07 -8.14
CA ARG A 179 -14.10 -20.96 -8.96
C ARG A 179 -13.96 -19.67 -8.16
N PHE A 180 -14.98 -19.32 -7.38
CA PHE A 180 -14.95 -18.15 -6.48
C PHE A 180 -13.80 -18.24 -5.48
N LEU A 181 -13.70 -19.35 -4.75
CA LEU A 181 -12.61 -19.58 -3.78
C LEU A 181 -11.24 -19.51 -4.45
N THR A 182 -11.09 -20.04 -5.65
CA THR A 182 -9.83 -19.94 -6.41
C THR A 182 -9.46 -18.50 -6.74
N LEU A 183 -10.44 -17.67 -7.16
CA LEU A 183 -10.20 -16.25 -7.51
C LEU A 183 -9.91 -15.38 -6.29
N VAL A 184 -10.61 -15.56 -5.17
CA VAL A 184 -10.40 -14.72 -3.99
C VAL A 184 -9.22 -15.20 -3.12
N ALA A 185 -8.70 -16.39 -3.38
CA ALA A 185 -7.65 -16.99 -2.56
C ALA A 185 -6.35 -16.22 -2.56
N GLY A 186 -5.98 -15.59 -3.68
CA GLY A 186 -4.78 -14.74 -3.77
C GLY A 186 -4.84 -13.60 -2.77
N ALA A 187 -5.90 -12.81 -2.82
CA ALA A 187 -6.14 -11.71 -1.88
C ALA A 187 -6.29 -12.21 -0.43
N GLY A 188 -7.01 -13.32 -0.23
CA GLY A 188 -7.18 -13.92 1.09
C GLY A 188 -5.85 -14.34 1.73
N MET A 189 -4.92 -14.90 0.96
CA MET A 189 -3.59 -15.27 1.45
C MET A 189 -2.73 -14.05 1.76
N ASN A 190 -2.88 -12.94 1.06
CA ASN A 190 -2.23 -11.68 1.41
C ASN A 190 -2.74 -11.14 2.76
N PHE A 191 -4.04 -11.27 3.06
CA PHE A 191 -4.57 -10.90 4.38
C PHE A 191 -4.02 -11.81 5.49
N VAL A 192 -3.93 -13.11 5.23
CA VAL A 192 -3.30 -14.05 6.18
C VAL A 192 -1.84 -13.69 6.42
N LEU A 193 -1.07 -13.38 5.36
CA LEU A 193 0.31 -12.94 5.48
C LEU A 193 0.43 -11.67 6.33
N ALA A 194 -0.41 -10.66 6.09
CA ALA A 194 -0.40 -9.41 6.85
C ALA A 194 -0.68 -9.65 8.34
N ILE A 195 -1.70 -10.45 8.67
CA ILE A 195 -2.03 -10.79 10.06
C ILE A 195 -0.86 -11.53 10.73
N LEU A 196 -0.24 -12.50 10.04
CA LEU A 196 0.93 -13.22 10.57
C LEU A 196 2.10 -12.28 10.84
N ILE A 197 2.37 -11.33 9.95
CA ILE A 197 3.43 -10.35 10.14
C ILE A 197 3.09 -9.44 11.33
N TYR A 198 1.86 -8.93 11.43
CA TYR A 198 1.44 -8.13 12.58
C TYR A 198 1.51 -8.89 13.90
N LEU A 199 1.21 -10.18 13.90
CA LEU A 199 1.44 -11.04 15.09
C LEU A 199 2.92 -11.09 15.46
N ILE A 200 3.82 -11.32 14.48
CA ILE A 200 5.27 -11.33 14.72
C ILE A 200 5.74 -9.99 15.28
N VAL A 201 5.29 -8.88 14.69
CA VAL A 201 5.65 -7.54 15.16
C VAL A 201 5.11 -7.30 16.57
N SER A 202 3.84 -7.58 16.84
CA SER A 202 3.23 -7.39 18.16
C SER A 202 3.87 -8.25 19.24
N PHE A 203 4.27 -9.49 18.92
CA PHE A 203 5.02 -10.32 19.88
C PHE A 203 6.44 -9.82 20.11
N ALA A 204 7.06 -9.20 19.11
CA ALA A 204 8.42 -8.68 19.24
C ALA A 204 8.45 -7.33 19.98
N THR A 205 7.42 -6.47 19.79
CA THR A 205 7.36 -5.14 20.42
C THR A 205 6.61 -5.15 21.74
N GLY A 206 5.75 -6.12 21.99
CA GLY A 206 4.79 -6.10 23.07
C GLY A 206 3.60 -5.16 22.79
N VAL A 207 2.80 -4.93 23.81
CA VAL A 207 1.68 -3.98 23.82
C VAL A 207 1.93 -2.87 24.82
N PRO A 208 1.39 -1.66 24.60
CA PRO A 208 1.49 -0.58 25.56
C PRO A 208 0.93 -0.98 26.93
N ASN A 209 1.71 -0.84 27.98
CA ASN A 209 1.25 -1.01 29.36
C ASN A 209 0.54 0.26 29.82
N LEU A 210 -0.78 0.25 29.74
CA LEU A 210 -1.60 1.42 30.07
C LEU A 210 -1.85 1.57 31.58
N ASP A 211 -1.54 0.57 32.38
CA ASP A 211 -1.67 0.59 33.85
C ASP A 211 -0.42 1.17 34.53
N SER A 212 0.64 1.45 33.77
CA SER A 212 1.90 2.05 34.24
C SER A 212 1.98 3.51 33.81
N ASN A 213 2.66 4.34 34.60
CA ASN A 213 3.00 5.73 34.31
C ASN A 213 4.48 5.90 33.89
N VAL A 214 5.16 4.77 33.58
CA VAL A 214 6.58 4.76 33.19
C VAL A 214 6.72 5.03 31.70
N VAL A 215 7.67 5.90 31.35
CA VAL A 215 8.03 6.24 29.97
C VAL A 215 8.83 5.10 29.35
N GLY A 216 8.30 4.48 28.30
CA GLY A 216 8.96 3.41 27.58
C GLY A 216 9.96 3.91 26.55
N SER A 217 9.61 4.95 25.81
CA SER A 217 10.52 5.60 24.87
C SER A 217 10.20 7.08 24.69
N VAL A 218 11.20 7.85 24.27
CA VAL A 218 11.08 9.27 23.95
C VAL A 218 11.65 9.49 22.54
N SER A 219 10.90 10.17 21.69
CA SER A 219 11.32 10.54 20.35
C SER A 219 11.96 11.92 20.35
N ILE A 220 13.24 12.00 20.02
CA ILE A 220 13.96 13.26 19.88
C ILE A 220 13.32 14.17 18.82
N ALA A 221 12.79 13.60 17.77
CA ALA A 221 12.14 14.36 16.69
C ALA A 221 10.85 15.08 17.13
N ASN A 222 10.26 14.70 18.25
CA ASN A 222 8.99 15.22 18.73
C ASN A 222 9.10 16.05 20.01
N THR A 223 10.30 16.25 20.54
CA THR A 223 10.53 17.05 21.75
C THR A 223 11.48 18.19 21.46
N ASP A 224 11.12 19.37 21.87
CA ASP A 224 11.90 20.59 21.70
C ASP A 224 13.15 20.66 22.61
N LEU A 225 13.40 19.64 23.39
CA LEU A 225 14.26 19.75 24.55
C LEU A 225 15.47 18.87 24.42
N ILE A 226 16.32 19.29 23.50
CA ILE A 226 17.66 18.75 23.43
C ILE A 226 18.52 19.57 24.41
N VAL A 227 18.89 18.94 25.49
CA VAL A 227 19.92 19.47 26.39
C VAL A 227 21.25 18.87 25.94
N GLU A 228 22.22 19.71 25.65
CA GLU A 228 23.57 19.25 25.38
C GLU A 228 24.22 18.84 26.70
N VAL A 229 24.53 17.55 26.85
CA VAL A 229 25.26 17.02 27.98
C VAL A 229 26.50 16.30 27.43
N ASP A 230 27.68 16.76 27.80
CA ASP A 230 28.96 16.19 27.37
C ASP A 230 29.15 16.11 25.84
N GLY A 231 28.56 17.05 25.08
CA GLY A 231 28.61 17.08 23.61
C GLY A 231 27.63 16.14 22.92
N GLU A 232 26.79 15.42 23.65
CA GLU A 232 25.69 14.63 23.13
C GLU A 232 24.35 15.32 23.42
N TYR A 233 23.47 15.27 22.43
CA TYR A 233 22.10 15.81 22.59
C TYR A 233 21.20 14.73 23.21
N THR A 234 20.51 15.10 24.29
CA THR A 234 19.54 14.24 24.96
C THR A 234 18.24 14.99 25.23
N THR A 235 17.14 14.26 25.41
CA THR A 235 15.84 14.86 25.80
C THR A 235 15.79 15.10 27.30
N LYS A 236 15.04 16.12 27.77
CA LYS A 236 14.80 16.34 29.21
C LYS A 236 14.09 15.13 29.85
N LEU A 237 13.12 14.55 29.13
CA LEU A 237 12.44 13.32 29.52
C LEU A 237 13.21 12.11 28.98
N LEU A 238 13.37 11.08 29.78
CA LEU A 238 14.11 9.88 29.42
C LEU A 238 13.22 8.63 29.51
N ALA A 239 13.59 7.59 28.75
CA ALA A 239 13.00 6.28 28.96
C ALA A 239 13.33 5.76 30.37
N GLY A 240 12.33 5.20 31.03
CA GLY A 240 12.44 4.76 32.43
C GLY A 240 12.04 5.83 33.47
N ASP A 241 11.74 7.07 33.07
CA ASP A 241 11.15 8.06 33.97
C ASP A 241 9.73 7.63 34.37
N GLU A 242 9.41 7.69 35.65
CA GLU A 242 8.04 7.51 36.16
C GLU A 242 7.37 8.87 36.33
N ILE A 243 6.31 9.11 35.57
CA ILE A 243 5.59 10.39 35.59
C ILE A 243 4.67 10.41 36.80
N THR A 244 4.93 11.27 37.78
CA THR A 244 4.13 11.36 39.02
C THR A 244 3.09 12.45 38.95
N SER A 245 3.33 13.56 38.22
CA SER A 245 2.32 14.58 38.01
C SER A 245 2.47 15.33 36.69
N ILE A 246 1.36 15.87 36.18
CA ILE A 246 1.29 16.70 34.99
C ILE A 246 0.45 17.93 35.32
N ASN A 247 1.00 19.14 35.15
CA ASN A 247 0.36 20.42 35.48
C ASN A 247 -0.25 20.42 36.92
N GLY A 248 0.46 19.80 37.86
CA GLY A 248 0.02 19.70 39.27
C GLY A 248 -1.03 18.64 39.54
N GLN A 249 -1.45 17.84 38.56
CA GLN A 249 -2.37 16.72 38.75
C GLN A 249 -1.57 15.40 38.83
N ASN A 250 -1.80 14.63 39.89
CA ASN A 250 -1.16 13.33 40.07
C ASN A 250 -1.64 12.35 38.97
N VAL A 251 -0.71 11.56 38.45
CA VAL A 251 -0.97 10.50 37.47
C VAL A 251 -0.38 9.17 37.96
N ALA A 252 -1.13 8.09 37.84
CA ALA A 252 -0.75 6.76 38.31
C ALA A 252 -0.74 5.72 37.16
N SER A 253 -1.28 6.08 36.00
CA SER A 253 -1.41 5.21 34.85
C SER A 253 -1.20 6.01 33.57
N TRP A 254 -0.93 5.32 32.44
CA TRP A 254 -0.82 5.97 31.14
C TRP A 254 -2.15 6.58 30.67
N ASN A 255 -3.28 6.03 31.15
CA ASN A 255 -4.60 6.61 30.89
C ASN A 255 -4.74 7.99 31.54
N ASP A 256 -4.22 8.16 32.77
CA ASP A 256 -4.21 9.47 33.44
C ASP A 256 -3.29 10.43 32.68
N VAL A 257 -2.08 9.98 32.32
CA VAL A 257 -1.14 10.76 31.49
C VAL A 257 -1.82 11.24 30.21
N SER A 258 -2.47 10.34 29.47
CA SER A 258 -3.17 10.67 28.22
C SER A 258 -4.31 11.67 28.46
N THR A 259 -5.04 11.52 29.56
CA THR A 259 -6.15 12.42 29.94
C THR A 259 -5.65 13.83 30.21
N GLU A 260 -4.55 13.98 30.97
CA GLU A 260 -3.97 15.28 31.25
C GLU A 260 -3.37 15.93 29.99
N LEU A 261 -2.70 15.15 29.12
CA LEU A 261 -2.17 15.66 27.84
C LEU A 261 -3.29 16.09 26.88
N ASN A 262 -4.42 15.40 26.85
CA ASN A 262 -5.56 15.82 26.02
C ASN A 262 -6.14 17.18 26.46
N LYS A 263 -5.99 17.58 27.72
CA LYS A 263 -6.37 18.92 28.19
C LYS A 263 -5.49 20.02 27.62
N LEU A 264 -4.23 19.73 27.24
CA LEU A 264 -3.36 20.70 26.58
C LEU A 264 -3.99 21.16 25.26
N LEU A 265 -4.46 20.22 24.44
CA LEU A 265 -5.17 20.53 23.20
C LEU A 265 -6.46 21.30 23.47
N ALA A 266 -7.24 20.91 24.49
CA ALA A 266 -8.47 21.59 24.86
C ALA A 266 -8.22 23.09 25.24
N ASN A 267 -7.09 23.38 25.87
CA ASN A 267 -6.73 24.69 26.36
C ASN A 267 -5.76 25.45 25.45
N ASN A 268 -5.40 24.92 24.28
CA ASN A 268 -4.37 25.45 23.36
C ASN A 268 -3.01 25.63 24.04
N GLN A 269 -2.68 24.80 25.01
CA GLN A 269 -1.41 24.87 25.73
C GLN A 269 -0.33 24.11 24.97
N THR A 270 0.79 24.74 24.74
CA THR A 270 1.95 24.18 24.04
C THR A 270 3.09 23.81 24.99
N THR A 271 2.97 24.16 26.27
CA THR A 271 3.94 23.82 27.32
C THR A 271 3.28 23.00 28.41
N VAL A 272 4.02 22.08 29.02
CA VAL A 272 3.56 21.23 30.12
C VAL A 272 4.58 21.23 31.25
N GLN A 273 4.08 21.35 32.48
CA GLN A 273 4.86 21.13 33.70
C GLN A 273 4.71 19.67 34.10
N MET A 274 5.81 18.95 34.21
CA MET A 274 5.82 17.52 34.53
C MET A 274 6.77 17.25 35.70
N VAL A 275 6.34 16.42 36.63
CA VAL A 275 7.20 15.89 37.68
C VAL A 275 7.46 14.42 37.38
N VAL A 276 8.72 14.02 37.31
CA VAL A 276 9.11 12.65 37.09
C VAL A 276 10.00 12.13 38.22
N LEU A 277 9.86 10.86 38.54
CA LEU A 277 10.76 10.16 39.44
C LEU A 277 11.82 9.43 38.59
N ARG A 278 13.08 9.87 38.71
CA ARG A 278 14.25 9.29 38.01
C ARG A 278 15.28 8.90 39.04
N ASN A 279 15.64 7.62 39.10
CA ASN A 279 16.58 7.08 40.11
C ASN A 279 16.18 7.45 41.55
N ASN A 280 14.88 7.38 41.88
CA ASN A 280 14.32 7.75 43.18
C ASN A 280 14.47 9.25 43.54
N GLN A 281 14.70 10.12 42.57
CA GLN A 281 14.75 11.58 42.76
C GLN A 281 13.64 12.24 41.94
N GLU A 282 12.91 13.15 42.56
CA GLU A 282 11.92 13.96 41.85
C GLU A 282 12.60 15.05 41.04
N ILE A 283 12.26 15.12 39.76
CA ILE A 283 12.74 16.12 38.82
C ILE A 283 11.55 16.87 38.22
N ASN A 284 11.58 18.19 38.34
CA ASN A 284 10.58 19.05 37.71
C ASN A 284 11.06 19.40 36.28
N LEU A 285 10.24 19.11 35.31
CA LEU A 285 10.49 19.37 33.90
C LEU A 285 9.43 20.34 33.35
N GLU A 286 9.93 21.35 32.64
CA GLU A 286 9.07 22.17 31.78
C GLU A 286 9.35 21.74 30.34
N ILE A 287 8.30 21.27 29.66
CA ILE A 287 8.41 20.66 28.33
C ILE A 287 7.57 21.48 27.35
N GLU A 288 8.20 21.99 26.29
CA GLU A 288 7.51 22.52 25.14
C GLU A 288 7.09 21.36 24.23
N CYS A 289 5.79 21.27 23.97
CA CYS A 289 5.22 20.15 23.21
C CYS A 289 5.43 20.33 21.71
N TYR A 290 5.67 19.25 21.02
CA TYR A 290 5.52 19.21 19.56
C TYR A 290 4.10 19.60 19.18
N THR A 291 4.01 20.62 18.36
CA THR A 291 2.75 21.15 17.85
C THR A 291 2.75 21.08 16.34
N TYR A 292 1.75 20.43 15.77
CA TYR A 292 1.61 20.26 14.34
C TYR A 292 0.19 20.57 13.89
N ILE A 293 0.06 21.46 12.90
CA ILE A 293 -1.21 21.83 12.27
C ILE A 293 -1.30 21.05 10.95
N ALA A 294 -2.02 19.93 10.96
CA ALA A 294 -2.05 18.98 9.85
C ALA A 294 -2.67 19.56 8.57
N SER A 295 -3.64 20.47 8.70
CA SER A 295 -4.30 21.09 7.54
C SER A 295 -3.33 21.91 6.67
N ILE A 296 -2.27 22.45 7.24
CA ILE A 296 -1.23 23.23 6.55
C ILE A 296 0.15 22.57 6.56
N GLY A 297 0.34 21.49 7.33
CA GLY A 297 1.61 20.77 7.36
C GLY A 297 2.76 21.47 8.08
N LEU A 298 2.48 22.35 9.04
CA LEU A 298 3.50 23.12 9.75
C LEU A 298 3.61 22.73 11.22
N SER A 299 4.82 22.79 11.77
CA SER A 299 5.10 22.47 13.18
C SER A 299 6.04 23.48 13.84
N ASN A 300 6.08 23.42 15.19
CA ASN A 300 6.93 24.28 16.02
C ASN A 300 8.30 23.67 16.39
N ILE A 301 8.60 22.45 15.98
CA ILE A 301 9.85 21.83 16.37
C ILE A 301 11.05 22.60 15.83
N GLN A 302 11.96 22.92 16.72
CA GLN A 302 13.23 23.56 16.41
C GLN A 302 14.37 22.77 17.04
N TYR A 303 15.37 22.49 16.24
CA TYR A 303 16.62 21.92 16.72
C TYR A 303 17.62 22.99 17.17
N GLN A 304 17.33 24.29 16.91
CA GLN A 304 18.17 25.41 17.31
C GLN A 304 17.28 26.61 17.64
N SER A 305 17.47 27.21 18.80
CA SER A 305 16.87 28.51 19.13
C SER A 305 17.47 29.57 18.20
N LYS A 306 16.64 30.17 17.36
CA LYS A 306 17.04 31.33 16.56
C LYS A 306 16.55 32.59 17.25
N GLU A 307 17.42 33.56 17.36
CA GLU A 307 17.03 34.92 17.79
C GLU A 307 16.21 35.58 16.68
N PHE A 308 15.24 36.41 17.06
CA PHE A 308 14.51 37.21 16.10
C PHE A 308 15.44 38.20 15.42
N PRO A 309 15.38 38.35 14.08
CA PRO A 309 16.15 39.34 13.34
C PRO A 309 15.77 40.76 13.75
N GLU A 310 16.66 41.70 13.48
CA GLU A 310 16.39 43.11 13.73
C GLU A 310 15.11 43.56 13.03
N GLY A 311 14.18 44.17 13.78
CA GLY A 311 12.88 44.64 13.29
C GLY A 311 11.73 43.61 13.38
N ILE A 312 11.98 42.37 13.75
CA ILE A 312 10.94 41.37 14.04
C ILE A 312 10.79 41.28 15.55
N THR A 313 9.64 41.67 16.07
CA THR A 313 9.36 41.69 17.51
C THR A 313 8.43 40.53 17.93
N ASN A 314 7.62 40.00 17.00
CA ASN A 314 6.61 38.99 17.26
C ASN A 314 6.61 37.97 16.13
N GLY A 315 6.16 36.74 16.45
CA GLY A 315 5.99 35.68 15.46
C GLY A 315 6.22 34.31 16.03
N VAL A 316 5.98 33.30 15.23
CA VAL A 316 6.27 31.90 15.54
C VAL A 316 7.30 31.36 14.58
N ILE A 317 8.32 30.73 15.13
CA ILE A 317 9.38 30.12 14.32
C ILE A 317 8.90 28.74 13.87
N LEU A 318 9.06 28.46 12.56
CA LEU A 318 8.73 27.16 11.98
C LEU A 318 9.82 26.16 12.32
N GLY A 319 9.39 25.00 12.75
CA GLY A 319 10.24 23.83 12.94
C GLY A 319 10.32 22.99 11.66
N ASN A 320 9.65 21.85 11.68
CA ASN A 320 9.61 20.98 10.51
C ASN A 320 8.43 21.33 9.61
N ILE A 321 8.65 21.10 8.31
CA ILE A 321 7.63 21.20 7.28
C ILE A 321 7.21 19.79 6.91
N GLY A 322 5.94 19.47 7.16
CA GLY A 322 5.40 18.13 6.90
C GLY A 322 5.02 17.92 5.45
N MET A 323 4.80 16.67 5.09
CA MET A 323 4.42 16.25 3.74
C MET A 323 3.16 16.95 3.22
N ASN A 324 2.23 17.35 4.10
CA ASN A 324 1.04 18.09 3.71
C ASN A 324 1.38 19.47 3.13
N TYR A 325 2.41 20.13 3.62
CA TYR A 325 2.92 21.36 3.03
C TYR A 325 3.64 21.07 1.71
N LEU A 326 4.58 20.13 1.70
CA LEU A 326 5.42 19.81 0.53
C LEU A 326 4.60 19.32 -0.67
N ASN A 327 3.51 18.60 -0.41
CA ASN A 327 2.63 18.07 -1.45
C ASN A 327 1.54 19.04 -1.90
N ASN A 328 1.48 20.25 -1.34
CA ASN A 328 0.47 21.24 -1.68
C ASN A 328 1.00 22.23 -2.73
N ASP A 329 0.12 22.74 -3.57
CA ASP A 329 0.43 23.92 -4.37
C ASP A 329 0.30 25.15 -3.45
N HIS A 330 1.44 25.56 -2.87
CA HIS A 330 1.50 26.68 -1.94
C HIS A 330 1.74 28.03 -2.64
N GLY A 331 1.62 28.05 -3.97
CA GLY A 331 1.76 29.28 -4.76
C GLY A 331 3.14 29.89 -4.64
N LYS A 332 3.22 31.13 -4.12
CA LYS A 332 4.47 31.87 -3.92
C LYS A 332 5.09 31.67 -2.52
N TYR A 333 4.46 30.91 -1.64
CA TYR A 333 4.98 30.67 -0.30
C TYR A 333 6.06 29.60 -0.35
N GLU A 334 7.27 30.00 -0.04
CA GLU A 334 8.45 29.11 0.06
C GLU A 334 8.90 29.08 1.52
N LEU A 335 8.03 28.58 2.39
CA LEU A 335 8.34 28.44 3.82
C LEU A 335 9.41 27.38 4.04
N ALA A 336 10.38 27.70 4.86
CA ALA A 336 11.45 26.80 5.27
C ALA A 336 11.50 26.68 6.79
N ALA A 337 12.09 25.59 7.29
CA ALA A 337 12.36 25.44 8.71
C ALA A 337 13.24 26.60 9.20
N GLY A 338 12.80 27.22 10.29
CA GLY A 338 13.43 28.40 10.87
C GLY A 338 12.85 29.74 10.42
N ASP A 339 11.99 29.80 9.40
CA ASP A 339 11.28 31.01 9.04
C ASP A 339 10.31 31.42 10.15
N ILE A 340 9.99 32.74 10.22
CA ILE A 340 9.17 33.30 11.29
C ILE A 340 7.85 33.80 10.70
N ILE A 341 6.73 33.14 11.03
CA ILE A 341 5.40 33.62 10.65
C ILE A 341 5.03 34.80 11.58
N THR A 342 4.79 35.97 11.02
CA THR A 342 4.43 37.20 11.73
C THR A 342 2.94 37.50 11.63
N LYS A 343 2.29 37.17 10.51
CA LYS A 343 0.86 37.40 10.30
C LYS A 343 0.25 36.27 9.51
N VAL A 344 -1.04 36.04 9.75
CA VAL A 344 -1.84 35.06 9.02
C VAL A 344 -3.20 35.64 8.67
N ARG A 345 -3.73 35.28 7.49
CA ARG A 345 -5.12 35.44 7.13
C ARG A 345 -5.69 34.06 6.84
N ILE A 346 -6.82 33.75 7.44
CA ILE A 346 -7.48 32.43 7.34
C ILE A 346 -8.86 32.64 6.75
N ASP A 347 -9.12 32.04 5.58
CA ASP A 347 -10.43 32.01 4.96
C ASP A 347 -11.17 30.74 5.37
N VAL A 348 -12.42 30.87 5.78
CA VAL A 348 -13.20 29.80 6.39
C VAL A 348 -14.32 29.33 5.46
N VAL A 349 -14.54 28.03 5.40
CA VAL A 349 -15.68 27.43 4.68
C VAL A 349 -16.89 27.36 5.59
N ASN A 350 -17.98 27.95 5.14
CA ASN A 350 -19.28 27.89 5.81
C ASN A 350 -20.04 26.57 5.52
N ALA A 351 -21.12 26.34 6.26
CA ALA A 351 -21.97 25.15 6.08
C ALA A 351 -22.63 25.08 4.67
N ASP A 352 -22.86 26.24 4.03
CA ASP A 352 -23.40 26.38 2.68
C ASP A 352 -22.31 26.28 1.58
N LYS A 353 -21.06 25.97 1.96
CA LYS A 353 -19.86 25.90 1.11
C LYS A 353 -19.37 27.25 0.57
N SER A 354 -19.94 28.39 1.04
CA SER A 354 -19.34 29.70 0.78
C SER A 354 -18.03 29.86 1.55
N ILE A 355 -17.12 30.69 1.03
CA ILE A 355 -15.84 31.00 1.66
C ILE A 355 -15.89 32.45 2.13
N ASP A 356 -15.76 32.63 3.43
CA ASP A 356 -15.62 33.95 4.05
C ASP A 356 -14.14 34.30 4.18
N LYS A 357 -13.77 35.47 3.64
CA LYS A 357 -12.41 36.00 3.79
C LYS A 357 -12.18 36.49 5.21
N GLY A 358 -11.13 35.95 5.83
CA GLY A 358 -10.71 36.38 7.16
C GLY A 358 -9.99 37.71 7.17
N GLN A 359 -9.78 38.26 8.37
CA GLN A 359 -8.93 39.39 8.61
C GLN A 359 -7.47 38.97 8.79
N ILE A 360 -6.53 39.91 8.56
CA ILE A 360 -5.12 39.67 8.85
C ILE A 360 -4.91 39.78 10.37
N ILE A 361 -4.34 38.74 10.95
CA ILE A 361 -4.10 38.58 12.39
C ILE A 361 -2.58 38.53 12.61
N ASN A 362 -2.06 39.34 13.56
CA ASN A 362 -0.69 39.17 14.03
C ASN A 362 -0.55 37.87 14.82
N VAL A 363 0.53 37.16 14.57
CA VAL A 363 0.83 35.90 15.25
C VAL A 363 1.90 36.14 16.30
N GLU A 364 1.58 35.89 17.56
CA GLU A 364 2.47 36.12 18.70
C GLU A 364 2.97 34.81 19.34
N SER A 365 2.22 33.73 19.18
CA SER A 365 2.54 32.44 19.78
C SER A 365 1.92 31.28 19.01
N TRP A 366 2.49 30.08 19.17
CA TRP A 366 1.92 28.83 18.66
C TRP A 366 0.54 28.54 19.26
N SER A 367 0.33 28.84 20.53
CA SER A 367 -0.97 28.70 21.20
C SER A 367 -2.07 29.52 20.50
N GLN A 368 -1.76 30.77 20.11
CA GLN A 368 -2.67 31.61 19.34
C GLN A 368 -2.92 31.04 17.94
N LEU A 369 -1.85 30.64 17.25
CA LEU A 369 -1.96 30.08 15.90
C LEU A 369 -2.83 28.80 15.89
N ILE A 370 -2.62 27.89 16.87
CA ILE A 370 -3.47 26.71 17.04
C ILE A 370 -4.93 27.08 17.21
N GLY A 371 -5.22 28.07 18.08
CA GLY A 371 -6.58 28.54 18.34
C GLY A 371 -7.32 29.00 17.09
N LEU A 372 -6.60 29.57 16.13
CA LEU A 372 -7.18 30.02 14.85
C LEU A 372 -7.61 28.85 13.94
N PHE A 373 -7.00 27.67 14.09
CA PHE A 373 -7.30 26.50 13.25
C PHE A 373 -8.23 25.50 13.93
N LYS A 374 -8.31 25.48 15.27
CA LYS A 374 -8.90 24.40 16.03
C LYS A 374 -10.38 24.13 15.69
N ASP A 375 -11.20 25.17 15.76
CA ASP A 375 -12.67 25.05 15.72
C ASP A 375 -13.29 25.50 14.39
N VAL A 376 -12.46 25.81 13.39
CA VAL A 376 -12.90 26.35 12.10
C VAL A 376 -12.52 25.42 10.95
N ASN A 377 -13.34 25.42 9.91
CA ASN A 377 -13.05 24.69 8.68
C ASN A 377 -12.32 25.63 7.71
N VAL A 378 -11.00 25.63 7.77
CA VAL A 378 -10.15 26.54 7.01
C VAL A 378 -10.06 26.08 5.56
N ALA A 379 -10.39 26.94 4.62
CA ALA A 379 -10.24 26.70 3.18
C ALA A 379 -8.86 27.10 2.67
N ASN A 380 -8.48 28.34 2.99
CA ASN A 380 -7.26 28.97 2.49
C ASN A 380 -6.53 29.68 3.62
N VAL A 381 -5.21 29.75 3.48
CA VAL A 381 -4.34 30.50 4.39
C VAL A 381 -3.38 31.38 3.58
N GLN A 382 -3.11 32.54 4.10
CA GLN A 382 -2.06 33.42 3.59
C GLN A 382 -1.16 33.83 4.74
N PHE A 383 0.14 33.90 4.46
CA PHE A 383 1.17 34.15 5.46
C PHE A 383 1.94 35.45 5.14
N GLU A 384 2.23 36.23 6.18
CA GLU A 384 3.39 37.12 6.19
C GLU A 384 4.45 36.47 7.06
N TYR A 385 5.67 36.35 6.54
CA TYR A 385 6.75 35.70 7.26
C TYR A 385 8.11 36.32 6.93
N TYR A 386 9.03 36.24 7.87
CA TYR A 386 10.43 36.53 7.62
C TYR A 386 11.11 35.26 7.12
N SER A 387 11.72 35.36 5.94
CA SER A 387 12.50 34.25 5.37
C SER A 387 13.98 34.51 5.59
N TYR A 388 14.66 33.57 6.23
CA TYR A 388 16.13 33.64 6.39
C TYR A 388 16.86 33.44 5.06
N GLU A 389 16.31 32.64 4.14
CA GLU A 389 16.89 32.47 2.82
C GLU A 389 16.88 33.76 2.00
N LYS A 390 15.76 34.48 2.02
CA LYS A 390 15.58 35.76 1.31
C LYS A 390 16.09 36.96 2.11
N ASN A 391 16.46 36.75 3.36
CA ASN A 391 16.87 37.78 4.33
C ASN A 391 15.89 38.95 4.37
N GLY A 392 14.60 38.67 4.47
CA GLY A 392 13.56 39.69 4.44
C GLY A 392 12.15 39.20 4.67
N ILE A 393 11.23 40.18 4.80
CA ILE A 393 9.80 39.90 5.01
C ILE A 393 9.14 39.59 3.66
N VAL A 394 8.43 38.46 3.59
CA VAL A 394 7.51 38.11 2.50
C VAL A 394 6.11 38.47 2.97
N SER A 395 5.50 39.49 2.35
CA SER A 395 4.19 39.99 2.74
C SER A 395 3.04 39.14 2.18
N ILE A 396 1.87 39.23 2.83
CA ILE A 396 0.62 38.65 2.32
C ILE A 396 0.34 39.18 0.91
N ASP A 397 0.14 38.25 -0.03
CA ASP A 397 -0.21 38.51 -1.42
C ASP A 397 -1.58 37.90 -1.71
N ASP A 398 -2.56 38.73 -2.10
CA ASP A 398 -3.92 38.27 -2.42
C ASP A 398 -3.98 37.33 -3.64
N SER A 399 -2.93 37.31 -4.46
CA SER A 399 -2.81 36.37 -5.59
C SER A 399 -2.20 35.00 -5.21
N ALA A 400 -1.63 34.90 -4.00
CA ALA A 400 -0.99 33.68 -3.50
C ALA A 400 -1.82 33.10 -2.34
N VAL A 401 -2.48 32.00 -2.59
CA VAL A 401 -3.37 31.36 -1.62
C VAL A 401 -2.89 29.94 -1.37
N PHE A 402 -2.65 29.61 -0.10
CA PHE A 402 -2.35 28.26 0.31
C PHE A 402 -3.66 27.51 0.62
N GLN A 403 -4.02 26.53 -0.21
CA GLN A 403 -5.20 25.70 0.02
C GLN A 403 -4.91 24.66 1.11
N THR A 404 -5.81 24.60 2.10
CA THR A 404 -5.65 23.64 3.21
C THR A 404 -6.26 22.27 2.87
N TYR A 405 -5.89 21.26 3.64
CA TYR A 405 -6.63 20.00 3.68
C TYR A 405 -7.89 20.17 4.52
N GLY A 406 -9.03 19.80 3.96
CA GLY A 406 -10.32 19.87 4.66
C GLY A 406 -10.40 18.93 5.86
N ASN A 407 -11.21 19.32 6.86
CA ASN A 407 -11.40 18.53 8.08
C ASN A 407 -11.87 17.11 7.78
N GLU A 408 -12.82 16.93 6.85
CA GLU A 408 -13.34 15.62 6.48
C GLU A 408 -12.26 14.71 5.86
N LEU A 409 -11.31 15.27 5.10
CA LEU A 409 -10.16 14.52 4.60
C LEU A 409 -9.27 14.03 5.75
N LEU A 410 -8.97 14.91 6.70
CA LEU A 410 -8.14 14.57 7.86
C LEU A 410 -8.84 13.52 8.75
N GLU A 411 -10.14 13.70 9.03
CA GLU A 411 -10.95 12.76 9.80
C GLU A 411 -11.05 11.39 9.12
N ASN A 412 -11.25 11.36 7.80
CA ASN A 412 -11.30 10.11 7.03
C ASN A 412 -9.96 9.36 7.05
N GLN A 413 -8.84 10.08 7.08
CA GLN A 413 -7.51 9.50 7.22
C GLN A 413 -7.11 9.25 8.68
N ARG A 414 -7.97 9.57 9.66
CA ARG A 414 -7.68 9.53 11.11
C ARG A 414 -6.49 10.42 11.50
N ILE A 415 -6.29 11.50 10.77
CA ILE A 415 -5.27 12.50 11.09
C ILE A 415 -5.91 13.55 12.00
N GLU A 416 -5.37 13.70 13.20
CA GLU A 416 -5.75 14.80 14.08
C GLU A 416 -5.38 16.12 13.44
N LYS A 417 -6.37 17.03 13.31
CA LYS A 417 -6.19 18.34 12.70
C LYS A 417 -5.08 19.16 13.35
N ILE A 418 -5.00 19.08 14.66
CA ILE A 418 -3.97 19.68 15.50
C ILE A 418 -3.42 18.59 16.39
N GLN A 419 -2.11 18.46 16.41
CA GLN A 419 -1.41 17.52 17.27
C GLN A 419 -0.55 18.29 18.26
N ILE A 420 -0.73 18.01 19.54
CA ILE A 420 0.13 18.48 20.63
C ILE A 420 0.66 17.23 21.31
N LYS A 421 1.96 16.95 21.19
CA LYS A 421 2.58 15.72 21.63
C LYS A 421 3.90 16.01 22.33
N ILE A 422 4.26 15.18 23.28
CA ILE A 422 5.58 15.21 23.93
C ILE A 422 6.55 14.26 23.20
N GLY A 423 6.04 13.37 22.35
CA GLY A 423 6.86 12.40 21.64
C GLY A 423 7.33 11.25 22.54
N MET A 424 6.54 10.87 23.53
CA MET A 424 6.80 9.75 24.43
C MET A 424 5.78 8.64 24.22
N SER A 425 6.16 7.42 24.59
CA SER A 425 5.27 6.27 24.62
C SER A 425 5.31 5.57 25.98
N PRO A 426 4.24 4.82 26.36
CA PRO A 426 4.29 3.97 27.54
C PRO A 426 5.33 2.87 27.40
N GLU A 427 5.75 2.31 28.51
CA GLU A 427 6.53 1.08 28.49
C GLU A 427 5.74 -0.04 27.80
N GLN A 428 6.47 -0.96 27.17
CA GLN A 428 5.87 -2.10 26.50
C GLN A 428 5.85 -3.30 27.42
N GLY A 429 4.69 -3.93 27.55
CA GLY A 429 4.51 -5.18 28.28
C GLY A 429 4.17 -6.34 27.34
N PHE A 430 4.38 -7.56 27.79
CA PHE A 430 3.93 -8.73 27.03
C PHE A 430 2.58 -9.19 27.58
N ASP A 431 1.56 -9.09 26.72
CA ASP A 431 0.24 -9.70 26.92
C ASP A 431 -0.15 -10.46 25.66
N LEU A 432 -0.34 -11.77 25.77
CA LEU A 432 -0.66 -12.65 24.65
C LEU A 432 -1.94 -12.22 23.92
N PHE A 433 -3.01 -11.95 24.66
CA PHE A 433 -4.29 -11.56 24.07
C PHE A 433 -4.25 -10.12 23.54
N GLY A 434 -3.57 -9.24 24.24
CA GLY A 434 -3.32 -7.89 23.78
C GLY A 434 -2.52 -7.86 22.48
N CYS A 435 -1.46 -8.65 22.36
CA CYS A 435 -0.68 -8.77 21.11
C CYS A 435 -1.53 -9.29 19.93
N ILE A 436 -2.39 -10.29 20.18
CA ILE A 436 -3.32 -10.80 19.17
C ILE A 436 -4.32 -9.70 18.79
N GLY A 437 -4.92 -9.04 19.76
CA GLY A 437 -5.87 -7.94 19.54
C GLY A 437 -5.25 -6.80 18.74
N GLN A 438 -4.01 -6.42 19.07
CA GLN A 438 -3.25 -5.38 18.36
C GLN A 438 -2.98 -5.77 16.90
N ALA A 439 -2.59 -7.02 16.63
CA ALA A 439 -2.34 -7.50 15.29
C ALA A 439 -3.60 -7.44 14.40
N PHE A 440 -4.74 -7.89 14.90
CA PHE A 440 -6.02 -7.77 14.19
C PHE A 440 -6.49 -6.31 14.08
N GLY A 441 -6.24 -5.50 15.10
CA GLY A 441 -6.53 -4.06 15.08
C GLY A 441 -5.73 -3.33 13.99
N ASN A 442 -4.44 -3.59 13.88
CA ASN A 442 -3.58 -3.03 12.84
C ASN A 442 -4.05 -3.45 11.44
N PHE A 443 -4.31 -4.75 11.25
CA PHE A 443 -4.88 -5.25 9.99
C PHE A 443 -6.19 -4.53 9.62
N TRP A 444 -7.12 -4.41 10.58
CA TRP A 444 -8.41 -3.76 10.33
C TRP A 444 -8.29 -2.28 10.04
N ASN A 445 -7.36 -1.59 10.71
CA ASN A 445 -7.06 -0.19 10.47
C ASN A 445 -6.56 0.02 9.04
N ASP A 446 -5.60 -0.78 8.59
CA ASP A 446 -5.06 -0.68 7.23
C ASP A 446 -6.10 -1.04 6.18
N PHE A 447 -6.85 -2.14 6.42
CA PHE A 447 -7.95 -2.54 5.54
C PHE A 447 -8.97 -1.42 5.34
N THR A 448 -9.42 -0.78 6.41
CA THR A 448 -10.40 0.32 6.34
C THR A 448 -9.82 1.61 5.77
N LEU A 449 -8.52 1.88 6.01
CA LEU A 449 -7.82 3.04 5.48
C LEU A 449 -7.85 3.08 3.95
N ILE A 450 -7.66 1.93 3.30
CA ILE A 450 -7.68 1.83 1.84
C ILE A 450 -9.04 2.25 1.28
N PHE A 451 -10.14 1.74 1.85
CA PHE A 451 -11.49 2.11 1.39
C PHE A 451 -11.79 3.59 1.62
N ARG A 452 -11.32 4.17 2.71
CA ARG A 452 -11.45 5.61 2.98
C ARG A 452 -10.68 6.44 1.95
N THR A 453 -9.43 6.05 1.65
CA THR A 453 -8.59 6.73 0.65
C THR A 453 -9.23 6.65 -0.74
N LEU A 454 -9.76 5.49 -1.13
CA LEU A 454 -10.50 5.34 -2.39
C LEU A 454 -11.79 6.19 -2.41
N GLY A 455 -12.50 6.27 -1.28
CA GLY A 455 -13.68 7.12 -1.15
C GLY A 455 -13.38 8.59 -1.41
N ILE A 456 -12.29 9.12 -0.86
CA ILE A 456 -11.85 10.49 -1.08
C ILE A 456 -11.45 10.73 -2.55
N LEU A 457 -10.78 9.77 -3.18
CA LEU A 457 -10.37 9.87 -4.57
C LEU A 457 -11.58 9.92 -5.53
N ILE A 458 -12.67 9.18 -5.21
CA ILE A 458 -13.89 9.10 -6.05
C ILE A 458 -14.81 10.28 -5.81
N ALA A 459 -14.91 10.78 -4.56
CA ALA A 459 -15.80 11.86 -4.16
C ALA A 459 -15.01 13.01 -3.52
N PRO A 460 -14.24 13.76 -4.32
CA PRO A 460 -13.43 14.86 -3.81
C PRO A 460 -14.31 16.01 -3.31
N GLN A 461 -13.87 16.66 -2.22
CA GLN A 461 -14.58 17.78 -1.62
C GLN A 461 -14.23 19.10 -2.32
N SER A 462 -15.26 19.90 -2.65
CA SER A 462 -15.06 21.24 -3.21
C SER A 462 -14.56 22.24 -2.14
N GLY A 463 -13.63 23.12 -2.51
CA GLY A 463 -13.11 24.18 -1.64
C GLY A 463 -11.83 23.84 -0.89
N PHE A 464 -11.35 22.61 -1.00
CA PHE A 464 -10.10 22.15 -0.38
C PHE A 464 -9.16 21.56 -1.42
N ARG A 465 -7.88 21.35 -1.04
CA ARG A 465 -6.96 20.60 -1.87
C ARG A 465 -7.53 19.21 -2.14
N GLN A 466 -7.60 18.86 -3.41
CA GLN A 466 -8.10 17.58 -3.86
C GLN A 466 -6.95 16.56 -3.85
N VAL A 467 -7.18 15.37 -3.29
CA VAL A 467 -6.31 14.23 -3.53
C VAL A 467 -6.59 13.74 -4.95
N GLY A 468 -5.58 13.79 -5.79
CA GLY A 468 -5.67 13.42 -7.20
C GLY A 468 -4.85 12.19 -7.55
N VAL A 469 -4.93 11.81 -8.82
CA VAL A 469 -4.10 10.72 -9.36
C VAL A 469 -2.60 11.02 -9.23
N SER A 470 -2.23 12.29 -9.18
CA SER A 470 -0.86 12.75 -8.94
C SER A 470 -0.34 12.44 -7.52
N ASP A 471 -1.22 12.16 -6.57
CA ASP A 471 -0.81 11.82 -5.19
C ASP A 471 -0.64 10.31 -4.99
N LEU A 472 -0.99 9.50 -6.00
CA LEU A 472 -0.73 8.07 -5.97
C LEU A 472 0.77 7.79 -6.11
N SER A 473 1.25 6.80 -5.38
CA SER A 473 2.62 6.31 -5.47
C SER A 473 2.67 5.05 -6.32
N GLY A 474 3.57 5.03 -7.29
CA GLY A 474 3.89 3.85 -8.09
C GLY A 474 5.07 3.06 -7.50
N PHE A 475 5.74 2.26 -8.32
CA PHE A 475 6.86 1.44 -7.88
C PHE A 475 8.04 2.25 -7.35
N VAL A 476 8.30 3.43 -7.92
CA VAL A 476 9.39 4.31 -7.49
C VAL A 476 9.06 4.91 -6.12
N GLY A 477 7.82 5.34 -5.90
CA GLY A 477 7.38 5.82 -4.59
C GLY A 477 7.37 4.73 -3.52
N ILE A 478 6.97 3.49 -3.86
CA ILE A 478 7.06 2.34 -2.95
C ILE A 478 8.52 2.04 -2.59
N PHE A 479 9.45 2.11 -3.55
CA PHE A 479 10.87 1.94 -3.29
C PHE A 479 11.41 3.00 -2.32
N ASP A 480 11.04 4.27 -2.52
CA ASP A 480 11.43 5.38 -1.63
C ASP A 480 10.91 5.17 -0.21
N MET A 481 9.64 4.75 -0.07
CA MET A 481 9.10 4.39 1.25
C MET A 481 9.87 3.22 1.89
N ILE A 482 10.18 2.16 1.15
CA ILE A 482 10.99 1.04 1.66
C ILE A 482 12.36 1.52 2.14
N MET A 483 13.00 2.42 1.39
CA MET A 483 14.29 3.00 1.78
C MET A 483 14.18 3.75 3.12
N GLY A 484 13.11 4.52 3.34
CA GLY A 484 12.82 5.16 4.63
C GLY A 484 12.63 4.15 5.76
N PHE A 485 11.86 3.07 5.52
CA PHE A 485 11.61 2.04 6.53
C PHE A 485 12.84 1.16 6.81
N VAL A 486 13.73 0.93 5.84
CA VAL A 486 15.03 0.28 6.07
C VAL A 486 15.87 1.08 7.08
N GLY A 487 15.86 2.41 6.97
CA GLY A 487 16.50 3.31 7.95
C GLY A 487 15.86 3.27 9.34
N SER A 488 14.55 3.02 9.42
CA SER A 488 13.78 2.97 10.67
C SER A 488 13.88 1.63 11.42
N GLY A 489 14.42 0.58 10.79
CA GLY A 489 14.67 -0.71 11.40
C GLY A 489 13.77 -1.85 10.90
N PHE A 490 14.17 -3.08 11.26
CA PHE A 490 13.58 -4.31 10.69
C PHE A 490 12.08 -4.48 11.02
N LEU A 491 11.64 -4.17 12.24
CA LEU A 491 10.24 -4.31 12.63
C LEU A 491 9.35 -3.28 11.92
N ALA A 492 9.85 -2.07 11.70
CA ALA A 492 9.16 -1.05 10.93
C ALA A 492 8.99 -1.48 9.46
N LEU A 493 10.04 -2.07 8.88
CA LEU A 493 10.02 -2.64 7.54
C LEU A 493 9.01 -3.81 7.42
N LEU A 494 8.93 -4.69 8.43
CA LEU A 494 7.92 -5.75 8.49
C LEU A 494 6.50 -5.19 8.56
N SER A 495 6.26 -4.17 9.39
CA SER A 495 4.96 -3.51 9.47
C SER A 495 4.54 -2.90 8.13
N PHE A 496 5.49 -2.26 7.43
CA PHE A 496 5.25 -1.73 6.09
C PHE A 496 4.96 -2.85 5.06
N MET A 497 5.64 -3.99 5.16
CA MET A 497 5.34 -5.16 4.33
C MET A 497 3.92 -5.69 4.57
N ALA A 498 3.45 -5.70 5.82
CA ALA A 498 2.07 -6.09 6.14
C ALA A 498 1.06 -5.11 5.51
N LEU A 499 1.28 -3.80 5.65
CA LEU A 499 0.47 -2.76 5.00
C LEU A 499 0.40 -2.96 3.48
N LEU A 500 1.55 -3.19 2.82
CA LEU A 500 1.58 -3.46 1.37
C LEU A 500 0.81 -4.73 1.01
N SER A 501 0.90 -5.78 1.84
CA SER A 501 0.17 -7.03 1.62
C SER A 501 -1.35 -6.82 1.71
N VAL A 502 -1.83 -6.05 2.69
CA VAL A 502 -3.25 -5.66 2.78
C VAL A 502 -3.67 -4.85 1.55
N ASN A 503 -2.85 -3.87 1.15
CA ASN A 503 -3.12 -3.02 -0.01
C ASN A 503 -3.29 -3.85 -1.29
N ILE A 504 -2.34 -4.72 -1.59
CA ILE A 504 -2.39 -5.59 -2.78
C ILE A 504 -3.60 -6.52 -2.71
N GLY A 505 -3.92 -7.07 -1.53
CA GLY A 505 -5.09 -7.91 -1.33
C GLY A 505 -6.40 -7.17 -1.60
N VAL A 506 -6.59 -5.96 -1.04
CA VAL A 506 -7.80 -5.16 -1.26
C VAL A 506 -7.90 -4.72 -2.72
N MET A 507 -6.81 -4.21 -3.31
CA MET A 507 -6.82 -3.75 -4.71
C MET A 507 -7.21 -4.87 -5.67
N ASN A 508 -6.72 -6.10 -5.46
CA ASN A 508 -7.08 -7.25 -6.28
C ASN A 508 -8.54 -7.73 -6.08
N LEU A 509 -9.17 -7.40 -4.94
CA LEU A 509 -10.60 -7.69 -4.73
C LEU A 509 -11.54 -6.61 -5.28
N LEU A 510 -11.01 -5.44 -5.68
CA LEU A 510 -11.86 -4.40 -6.28
C LEU A 510 -12.54 -4.93 -7.55
N PRO A 511 -13.80 -4.50 -7.81
CA PRO A 511 -14.57 -4.93 -8.96
C PRO A 511 -14.06 -4.26 -10.27
N ILE A 512 -12.77 -4.35 -10.52
CA ILE A 512 -12.10 -3.76 -11.69
C ILE A 512 -11.70 -4.91 -12.63
N PRO A 513 -12.20 -4.93 -13.88
CA PRO A 513 -11.73 -5.89 -14.88
C PRO A 513 -10.20 -5.83 -15.00
N ALA A 514 -9.59 -6.95 -15.38
CA ALA A 514 -8.15 -7.22 -15.36
C ALA A 514 -7.53 -7.54 -13.97
N LEU A 515 -8.28 -7.34 -12.87
CA LEU A 515 -7.92 -7.83 -11.53
C LEU A 515 -8.78 -9.06 -11.17
N ASP A 516 -8.43 -9.75 -10.09
CA ASP A 516 -9.17 -10.96 -9.65
C ASP A 516 -10.63 -10.65 -9.31
N GLY A 517 -10.89 -9.51 -8.65
CA GLY A 517 -12.22 -9.04 -8.32
C GLY A 517 -13.10 -8.78 -9.56
N GLY A 518 -12.49 -8.39 -10.68
CA GLY A 518 -13.18 -8.25 -11.94
C GLY A 518 -13.72 -9.59 -12.46
N ARG A 519 -12.95 -10.67 -12.32
CA ARG A 519 -13.41 -12.03 -12.66
C ARG A 519 -14.52 -12.50 -11.73
N VAL A 520 -14.50 -12.09 -10.47
CA VAL A 520 -15.60 -12.39 -9.51
C VAL A 520 -16.91 -11.76 -9.97
N ILE A 521 -16.91 -10.56 -10.60
CA ILE A 521 -18.14 -9.96 -11.16
C ILE A 521 -18.77 -10.90 -12.19
N PHE A 522 -17.98 -11.50 -13.07
CA PHE A 522 -18.50 -12.43 -14.08
C PHE A 522 -19.10 -13.69 -13.45
N LEU A 523 -18.53 -14.17 -12.33
CA LEU A 523 -19.12 -15.27 -11.57
C LEU A 523 -20.43 -14.88 -10.89
N VAL A 524 -20.52 -13.66 -10.34
CA VAL A 524 -21.77 -13.14 -9.75
C VAL A 524 -22.83 -12.97 -10.84
N TYR A 525 -22.47 -12.50 -12.02
CA TYR A 525 -23.36 -12.45 -13.17
C TYR A 525 -23.89 -13.84 -13.53
N GLU A 526 -23.00 -14.86 -13.61
CA GLU A 526 -23.41 -16.25 -13.89
C GLU A 526 -24.33 -16.79 -12.79
N LEU A 527 -24.06 -16.49 -11.52
CA LEU A 527 -24.88 -16.91 -10.38
C LEU A 527 -26.31 -16.35 -10.47
N ILE A 528 -26.44 -15.07 -10.84
CA ILE A 528 -27.75 -14.37 -10.92
C ILE A 528 -28.51 -14.79 -12.18
N THR A 529 -27.86 -14.79 -13.33
CA THR A 529 -28.52 -15.03 -14.63
C THR A 529 -28.60 -16.50 -15.01
N LYS A 530 -27.85 -17.37 -14.32
CA LYS A 530 -27.65 -18.80 -14.66
C LYS A 530 -27.11 -19.02 -16.08
N LYS A 531 -26.48 -17.99 -16.66
CA LYS A 531 -25.86 -18.03 -17.99
C LYS A 531 -24.40 -17.62 -17.88
N LYS A 532 -23.52 -18.38 -18.51
CA LYS A 532 -22.10 -17.99 -18.59
C LYS A 532 -21.95 -16.73 -19.45
N PRO A 533 -21.11 -15.77 -19.04
CA PRO A 533 -20.82 -14.61 -19.87
C PRO A 533 -20.11 -15.03 -21.17
N SER A 534 -20.26 -14.23 -22.21
CA SER A 534 -19.55 -14.48 -23.47
C SER A 534 -18.03 -14.29 -23.24
N LYS A 535 -17.25 -15.31 -23.53
CA LYS A 535 -15.78 -15.28 -23.42
C LYS A 535 -15.14 -14.13 -24.23
N LYS A 536 -15.73 -13.79 -25.40
CA LYS A 536 -15.27 -12.65 -26.20
C LYS A 536 -15.47 -11.32 -25.48
N VAL A 537 -16.61 -11.13 -24.83
CA VAL A 537 -16.90 -9.92 -24.06
C VAL A 537 -15.99 -9.83 -22.84
N GLU A 538 -15.84 -10.92 -22.09
CA GLU A 538 -14.93 -11.00 -20.95
C GLU A 538 -13.50 -10.64 -21.35
N ALA A 539 -12.96 -11.25 -22.39
CA ALA A 539 -11.61 -10.97 -22.89
C ALA A 539 -11.47 -9.51 -23.36
N MET A 540 -12.47 -8.98 -24.09
CA MET A 540 -12.46 -7.59 -24.57
C MET A 540 -12.44 -6.59 -23.39
N VAL A 541 -13.31 -6.79 -22.41
CA VAL A 541 -13.40 -5.91 -21.24
C VAL A 541 -12.08 -5.97 -20.44
N ASN A 542 -11.57 -7.17 -20.17
CA ASN A 542 -10.31 -7.33 -19.46
C ASN A 542 -9.14 -6.66 -20.20
N ASN A 543 -9.07 -6.76 -21.52
CA ASN A 543 -8.01 -6.13 -22.31
C ASN A 543 -8.09 -4.60 -22.29
N ILE A 544 -9.30 -4.03 -22.38
CA ILE A 544 -9.49 -2.56 -22.29
C ILE A 544 -9.00 -2.05 -20.93
N PHE A 545 -9.47 -2.67 -19.84
CA PHE A 545 -9.07 -2.25 -18.50
C PHE A 545 -7.59 -2.50 -18.22
N PHE A 546 -7.01 -3.57 -18.76
CA PHE A 546 -5.57 -3.83 -18.66
C PHE A 546 -4.76 -2.71 -19.32
N ILE A 547 -5.13 -2.27 -20.53
CA ILE A 547 -4.48 -1.14 -21.22
C ILE A 547 -4.62 0.14 -20.39
N LEU A 548 -5.83 0.40 -19.84
CA LEU A 548 -6.08 1.59 -19.01
C LEU A 548 -5.21 1.57 -17.74
N LEU A 549 -5.12 0.42 -17.06
CA LEU A 549 -4.26 0.26 -15.89
C LEU A 549 -2.77 0.42 -16.25
N MET A 550 -2.33 -0.07 -17.41
CA MET A 550 -0.96 0.13 -17.90
C MET A 550 -0.65 1.61 -18.17
N VAL A 551 -1.60 2.35 -18.77
CA VAL A 551 -1.44 3.80 -18.97
C VAL A 551 -1.36 4.53 -17.63
N LEU A 552 -2.24 4.19 -16.69
CA LEU A 552 -2.21 4.75 -15.33
C LEU A 552 -0.88 4.43 -14.64
N PHE A 553 -0.39 3.19 -14.74
CA PHE A 553 0.88 2.77 -14.16
C PHE A 553 2.06 3.59 -14.71
N VAL A 554 2.12 3.77 -16.03
CA VAL A 554 3.16 4.58 -16.68
C VAL A 554 3.08 6.03 -16.19
N TYR A 555 1.87 6.62 -16.15
CA TYR A 555 1.66 7.99 -15.68
C TYR A 555 2.16 8.17 -14.23
N VAL A 556 1.74 7.28 -13.30
CA VAL A 556 2.14 7.36 -11.88
C VAL A 556 3.65 7.18 -11.73
N THR A 557 4.26 6.25 -12.47
CA THR A 557 5.72 6.04 -12.45
C THR A 557 6.48 7.29 -12.92
N PHE A 558 6.04 7.94 -14.00
CA PHE A 558 6.62 9.22 -14.43
C PHE A 558 6.45 10.30 -13.38
N ASN A 559 5.27 10.39 -12.76
CA ASN A 559 5.00 11.37 -11.72
C ASN A 559 5.91 11.17 -10.49
N ASP A 560 6.13 9.91 -10.05
CA ASP A 560 7.07 9.60 -8.98
C ASP A 560 8.49 10.09 -9.31
N VAL A 561 8.96 9.81 -10.54
CA VAL A 561 10.28 10.26 -10.99
C VAL A 561 10.38 11.78 -10.98
N PHE A 562 9.36 12.49 -11.48
CA PHE A 562 9.35 13.97 -11.45
C PHE A 562 9.39 14.53 -10.03
N ARG A 563 8.72 13.87 -9.06
CA ARG A 563 8.76 14.27 -7.65
C ARG A 563 10.15 14.17 -7.04
N MET A 564 10.98 13.21 -7.48
CA MET A 564 12.36 13.06 -6.99
C MET A 564 13.30 14.20 -7.45
N PHE A 565 12.92 14.95 -8.48
CA PHE A 565 13.71 16.06 -9.03
C PHE A 565 13.16 17.44 -8.63
N LYS A 566 12.05 17.50 -7.91
CA LYS A 566 11.52 18.71 -7.27
C LYS A 566 12.00 18.82 -5.83
#